data_9485d98e6457467a04e5985a562787f5
#
_entry.id   9485d98e6457467a04e5985a562787f5
#
_cell.length_a   1.000
_cell.length_b   1.000
_cell.length_c   1.000
_cell.angle_alpha   90.00
_cell.angle_beta   90.00
_cell.angle_gamma   90.00
#
_symmetry.space_group_name_H-M   'P 1'
#
loop_
_entity.id
_entity.type
_entity.pdbx_description
1 polymer ?
#
loop_
_entity_poly.entity_id
_entity_poly.type
_entity_poly.pdbx_seq_one_letter_code
_entity_poly.pdbx_strand_id
1 'polypeptide(L)'
;MKSTFKVLFYLKKDKISKDGKVPVMGHITVNGTQAGFSCKLNIDPALWDEKTNYLKSQRNTLSREIHQMLENIKAQIAKHYQSISDRDAYVTANKVKNAYHGFGDRYKTLIAAFDYHADSIKARIGRDRAQRTYDRLMEERRCLMRYLVLKKLEDVTLKELDVTFIERYYAWMLSDGHCGKTTAFKRTQTLKCVLYVAVEQGWIDRHPFLAFKCAPDYKPRMFLSDEEIQRLMDIELRYHRQRAVRDMFIFCCFTGLAYIDLKNLTYDHIVTTPTGEQYIYNRRQKTGTPYHIMLLPIAQELIERYRGYPGKIDETRVFPVKDRKSMCTTIKRIAQKCGITKNLSTHIGRHTFGTR
;
A
#
# COMPACT_ATOMS: atom_id res chain seq x y z
N MET A 1 5.72 1.01 -34.13
CA MET A 1 5.92 -0.45 -34.30
C MET A 1 4.63 -1.08 -34.72
N LYS A 2 4.62 -1.92 -35.78
CA LYS A 2 3.40 -2.68 -36.13
C LYS A 2 3.10 -3.67 -35.03
N SER A 3 1.88 -3.60 -34.47
CA SER A 3 1.41 -4.56 -33.47
C SER A 3 1.33 -5.96 -34.10
N THR A 4 1.94 -6.95 -33.44
CA THR A 4 1.86 -8.34 -33.90
C THR A 4 0.68 -9.02 -33.24
N PHE A 5 -0.33 -9.37 -34.01
CA PHE A 5 -1.49 -10.15 -33.54
C PHE A 5 -1.60 -11.44 -34.35
N LYS A 6 -1.68 -12.58 -33.65
CA LYS A 6 -1.80 -13.91 -34.28
C LYS A 6 -2.63 -14.84 -33.41
N VAL A 7 -3.50 -15.62 -34.04
CA VAL A 7 -4.24 -16.71 -33.40
C VAL A 7 -3.86 -18.03 -34.12
N LEU A 8 -3.43 -19.02 -33.35
CA LEU A 8 -3.05 -20.34 -33.83
C LEU A 8 -3.83 -21.40 -33.08
N PHE A 9 -4.13 -22.53 -33.76
CA PHE A 9 -4.76 -23.67 -33.16
C PHE A 9 -3.80 -24.85 -33.14
N TYR A 10 -3.98 -25.79 -32.18
CA TYR A 10 -3.21 -27.01 -32.06
C TYR A 10 -3.98 -28.08 -31.29
N LEU A 11 -3.60 -29.36 -31.47
CA LEU A 11 -4.18 -30.45 -30.72
C LEU A 11 -3.44 -30.71 -29.41
N LYS A 12 -4.19 -30.88 -28.32
CA LYS A 12 -3.65 -31.27 -27.03
C LYS A 12 -3.60 -32.78 -26.86
N LYS A 13 -2.56 -33.42 -27.43
CA LYS A 13 -2.41 -34.88 -27.55
C LYS A 13 -2.26 -35.63 -26.21
N ASP A 14 -1.89 -34.98 -25.15
CA ASP A 14 -1.79 -35.53 -23.78
C ASP A 14 -3.16 -35.79 -23.13
N LYS A 15 -4.26 -35.34 -23.75
CA LYS A 15 -5.63 -35.56 -23.30
C LYS A 15 -6.51 -36.17 -24.39
N ILE A 16 -6.42 -37.50 -24.57
CA ILE A 16 -7.30 -38.24 -25.47
C ILE A 16 -8.57 -38.63 -24.72
N SER A 17 -9.74 -38.33 -25.29
CA SER A 17 -11.02 -38.75 -24.73
C SER A 17 -11.23 -40.26 -24.91
N LYS A 18 -12.18 -40.87 -24.18
CA LYS A 18 -12.53 -42.29 -24.32
C LYS A 18 -12.95 -42.68 -25.76
N ASP A 19 -13.42 -41.73 -26.55
CA ASP A 19 -13.86 -41.86 -27.93
C ASP A 19 -12.72 -41.59 -28.93
N GLY A 20 -11.46 -41.56 -28.50
CA GLY A 20 -10.28 -41.34 -29.37
C GLY A 20 -10.14 -39.89 -29.87
N LYS A 21 -11.02 -38.97 -29.46
CA LYS A 21 -10.97 -37.58 -29.88
C LYS A 21 -10.00 -36.75 -29.00
N VAL A 22 -9.40 -35.75 -29.60
CA VAL A 22 -8.41 -34.86 -28.95
C VAL A 22 -8.93 -33.42 -28.89
N PRO A 23 -8.77 -32.73 -27.77
CA PRO A 23 -9.21 -31.33 -27.65
C PRO A 23 -8.36 -30.38 -28.51
N VAL A 24 -9.05 -29.46 -29.18
CA VAL A 24 -8.42 -28.34 -29.89
C VAL A 24 -8.19 -27.18 -28.92
N MET A 25 -6.95 -26.75 -28.90
CA MET A 25 -6.54 -25.56 -28.13
C MET A 25 -6.17 -24.43 -29.06
N GLY A 26 -6.32 -23.21 -28.59
CA GLY A 26 -5.88 -22.03 -29.31
C GLY A 26 -4.80 -21.25 -28.53
N HIS A 27 -3.97 -20.54 -29.27
CA HIS A 27 -2.94 -19.63 -28.77
C HIS A 27 -3.13 -18.25 -29.39
N ILE A 28 -3.28 -17.24 -28.54
CA ILE A 28 -3.30 -15.84 -28.95
C ILE A 28 -1.90 -15.26 -28.67
N THR A 29 -1.31 -14.61 -29.65
CA THR A 29 -0.03 -13.89 -29.51
C THR A 29 -0.28 -12.42 -29.83
N VAL A 30 0.10 -11.52 -28.90
CA VAL A 30 0.02 -10.07 -29.07
C VAL A 30 1.31 -9.45 -28.51
N ASN A 31 2.04 -8.72 -29.36
CA ASN A 31 3.24 -7.97 -28.96
C ASN A 31 4.23 -8.80 -28.09
N GLY A 32 4.46 -10.05 -28.47
CA GLY A 32 5.36 -10.97 -27.75
C GLY A 32 4.74 -11.63 -26.49
N THR A 33 3.53 -11.24 -26.07
CA THR A 33 2.80 -11.95 -25.02
C THR A 33 1.97 -13.10 -25.61
N GLN A 34 1.82 -14.20 -24.87
CA GLN A 34 1.06 -15.37 -25.33
C GLN A 34 0.03 -15.80 -24.28
N ALA A 35 -1.14 -16.25 -24.75
CA ALA A 35 -2.20 -16.78 -23.91
C ALA A 35 -2.90 -17.98 -24.58
N GLY A 36 -2.86 -19.14 -23.91
CA GLY A 36 -3.58 -20.32 -24.34
C GLY A 36 -5.05 -20.31 -23.91
N PHE A 37 -5.93 -20.88 -24.75
CA PHE A 37 -7.35 -21.05 -24.45
C PHE A 37 -7.88 -22.38 -25.05
N SER A 38 -9.00 -22.85 -24.52
CA SER A 38 -9.69 -24.03 -25.07
C SER A 38 -10.73 -23.61 -26.10
N CYS A 39 -10.72 -24.26 -27.26
CA CYS A 39 -11.76 -24.07 -28.27
C CYS A 39 -13.08 -24.77 -27.93
N LYS A 40 -13.09 -25.62 -26.88
CA LYS A 40 -14.22 -26.49 -26.49
C LYS A 40 -14.66 -27.43 -27.63
N LEU A 41 -13.74 -27.80 -28.51
CA LEU A 41 -13.91 -28.71 -29.61
C LEU A 41 -13.02 -29.92 -29.37
N ASN A 42 -13.57 -31.13 -29.60
CA ASN A 42 -12.82 -32.39 -29.64
C ASN A 42 -12.94 -32.96 -31.03
N ILE A 43 -11.81 -33.27 -31.66
CA ILE A 43 -11.77 -33.73 -33.03
C ILE A 43 -10.97 -35.04 -33.17
N ASP A 44 -11.22 -35.83 -34.22
CA ASP A 44 -10.40 -36.94 -34.60
C ASP A 44 -9.02 -36.43 -35.07
N PRO A 45 -7.90 -36.90 -34.47
CA PRO A 45 -6.55 -36.52 -34.90
C PRO A 45 -6.26 -36.77 -36.38
N ALA A 46 -6.93 -37.75 -36.99
CA ALA A 46 -6.78 -38.05 -38.40
C ALA A 46 -7.18 -36.91 -39.35
N LEU A 47 -8.08 -36.03 -38.89
CA LEU A 47 -8.54 -34.86 -39.65
C LEU A 47 -7.57 -33.66 -39.56
N TRP A 48 -6.55 -33.74 -38.71
CA TRP A 48 -5.63 -32.62 -38.44
C TRP A 48 -4.30 -32.75 -39.16
N ASP A 49 -3.82 -31.67 -39.77
CA ASP A 49 -2.49 -31.56 -40.33
C ASP A 49 -1.54 -30.83 -39.38
N GLU A 50 -0.53 -31.49 -38.89
CA GLU A 50 0.43 -30.98 -37.95
C GLU A 50 1.37 -29.92 -38.56
N LYS A 51 1.58 -29.98 -39.89
CA LYS A 51 2.47 -29.02 -40.58
C LYS A 51 1.82 -27.63 -40.70
N THR A 52 0.53 -27.63 -41.02
CA THR A 52 -0.25 -26.40 -41.16
C THR A 52 -0.91 -25.96 -39.85
N ASN A 53 -0.94 -26.82 -38.83
CA ASN A 53 -1.71 -26.64 -37.59
C ASN A 53 -3.18 -26.33 -37.88
N TYR A 54 -3.78 -27.06 -38.84
CA TYR A 54 -5.14 -26.88 -39.30
C TYR A 54 -5.75 -28.17 -39.85
N LEU A 55 -6.98 -28.15 -40.37
CA LEU A 55 -7.64 -29.31 -40.93
C LEU A 55 -7.05 -29.71 -42.29
N LYS A 56 -6.83 -31.03 -42.53
CA LYS A 56 -6.26 -31.59 -43.77
C LYS A 56 -7.13 -31.35 -44.99
N SER A 57 -8.45 -31.39 -44.81
CA SER A 57 -9.40 -31.29 -45.92
C SER A 57 -10.75 -30.78 -45.46
N GLN A 58 -11.46 -30.06 -46.33
CA GLN A 58 -12.82 -29.55 -46.10
C GLN A 58 -13.86 -30.27 -46.96
N ARG A 59 -13.54 -31.47 -47.46
CA ARG A 59 -14.40 -32.21 -48.42
C ARG A 59 -15.64 -32.81 -47.75
N ASN A 60 -15.58 -33.22 -46.49
CA ASN A 60 -16.71 -33.78 -45.78
C ASN A 60 -17.44 -32.70 -44.93
N THR A 61 -18.72 -32.94 -44.62
CA THR A 61 -19.58 -32.01 -43.87
C THR A 61 -18.99 -31.67 -42.51
N LEU A 62 -18.51 -32.68 -41.77
CA LEU A 62 -17.93 -32.52 -40.44
C LEU A 62 -16.70 -31.60 -40.48
N SER A 63 -15.80 -31.79 -41.45
CA SER A 63 -14.61 -30.93 -41.59
C SER A 63 -14.97 -29.48 -41.91
N ARG A 64 -16.03 -29.26 -42.69
CA ARG A 64 -16.52 -27.90 -42.99
C ARG A 64 -17.10 -27.24 -41.75
N GLU A 65 -17.87 -27.94 -40.93
CA GLU A 65 -18.43 -27.43 -39.68
C GLU A 65 -17.33 -27.04 -38.69
N ILE A 66 -16.32 -27.92 -38.51
CA ILE A 66 -15.17 -27.65 -37.63
C ILE A 66 -14.39 -26.44 -38.15
N HIS A 67 -14.15 -26.37 -39.46
CA HIS A 67 -13.50 -25.20 -40.09
C HIS A 67 -14.25 -23.91 -39.80
N GLN A 68 -15.57 -23.91 -40.00
CA GLN A 68 -16.43 -22.75 -39.74
C GLN A 68 -16.38 -22.33 -38.26
N MET A 69 -16.38 -23.32 -37.34
CA MET A 69 -16.25 -23.03 -35.91
C MET A 69 -14.90 -22.39 -35.56
N LEU A 70 -13.80 -22.89 -36.11
CA LEU A 70 -12.46 -22.34 -35.87
C LEU A 70 -12.32 -20.90 -36.45
N GLU A 71 -12.84 -20.67 -37.67
CA GLU A 71 -12.84 -19.31 -38.25
C GLU A 71 -13.73 -18.33 -37.46
N ASN A 72 -14.89 -18.79 -36.97
CA ASN A 72 -15.74 -17.98 -36.09
C ASN A 72 -15.02 -17.61 -34.79
N ILE A 73 -14.31 -18.55 -34.16
CA ILE A 73 -13.49 -18.30 -32.97
C ILE A 73 -12.42 -17.25 -33.28
N LYS A 74 -11.71 -17.42 -34.41
CA LYS A 74 -10.66 -16.46 -34.81
C LYS A 74 -11.21 -15.07 -35.11
N ALA A 75 -12.37 -14.96 -35.76
CA ALA A 75 -13.03 -13.69 -36.02
C ALA A 75 -13.51 -13.00 -34.76
N GLN A 76 -14.07 -13.74 -33.79
CA GLN A 76 -14.46 -13.17 -32.48
C GLN A 76 -13.25 -12.64 -31.71
N ILE A 77 -12.15 -13.41 -31.66
CA ILE A 77 -10.92 -12.99 -31.01
C ILE A 77 -10.33 -11.74 -31.70
N ALA A 78 -10.36 -11.67 -33.04
CA ALA A 78 -9.90 -10.50 -33.79
C ALA A 78 -10.77 -9.25 -33.50
N LYS A 79 -12.09 -9.43 -33.39
CA LYS A 79 -13.01 -8.34 -33.01
C LYS A 79 -12.70 -7.79 -31.61
N HIS A 80 -12.45 -8.68 -30.64
CA HIS A 80 -12.06 -8.25 -29.29
C HIS A 80 -10.70 -7.58 -29.29
N TYR A 81 -9.72 -8.09 -30.04
CA TYR A 81 -8.41 -7.46 -30.19
C TYR A 81 -8.55 -6.03 -30.72
N GLN A 82 -9.33 -5.83 -31.79
CA GLN A 82 -9.55 -4.52 -32.40
C GLN A 82 -10.21 -3.56 -31.40
N SER A 83 -11.28 -3.98 -30.75
CA SER A 83 -12.01 -3.17 -29.76
C SER A 83 -11.12 -2.73 -28.59
N ILE A 84 -10.22 -3.61 -28.14
CA ILE A 84 -9.28 -3.28 -27.06
C ILE A 84 -8.17 -2.34 -27.60
N SER A 85 -7.67 -2.60 -28.80
CA SER A 85 -6.62 -1.80 -29.45
C SER A 85 -7.06 -0.36 -29.72
N ASP A 86 -8.34 -0.15 -30.03
CA ASP A 86 -8.92 1.17 -30.29
C ASP A 86 -9.11 1.98 -28.99
N ARG A 87 -9.24 1.30 -27.85
CA ARG A 87 -9.48 1.91 -26.55
C ARG A 87 -8.22 2.08 -25.70
N ASP A 88 -7.35 1.08 -25.73
CA ASP A 88 -6.25 0.93 -24.78
C ASP A 88 -4.89 1.10 -25.48
N ALA A 89 -4.02 1.91 -24.92
CA ALA A 89 -2.67 2.16 -25.44
C ALA A 89 -1.77 0.91 -25.47
N TYR A 90 -2.12 -0.15 -24.71
CA TYR A 90 -1.38 -1.39 -24.66
C TYR A 90 -2.30 -2.60 -24.59
N VAL A 91 -2.11 -3.54 -25.54
CA VAL A 91 -2.89 -4.77 -25.65
C VAL A 91 -2.01 -5.98 -25.34
N THR A 92 -2.48 -6.87 -24.45
CA THR A 92 -1.85 -8.16 -24.14
C THR A 92 -2.71 -9.32 -24.62
N ALA A 93 -2.08 -10.48 -24.86
CA ALA A 93 -2.78 -11.70 -25.23
C ALA A 93 -3.81 -12.14 -24.16
N ASN A 94 -3.50 -11.94 -22.87
CA ASN A 94 -4.43 -12.23 -21.77
C ASN A 94 -5.66 -11.32 -21.77
N LYS A 95 -5.51 -10.01 -22.06
CA LYS A 95 -6.65 -9.10 -22.21
C LYS A 95 -7.61 -9.57 -23.30
N VAL A 96 -7.07 -9.93 -24.45
CA VAL A 96 -7.88 -10.43 -25.59
C VAL A 96 -8.54 -11.76 -25.25
N LYS A 97 -7.83 -12.70 -24.62
CA LYS A 97 -8.39 -13.97 -24.15
C LYS A 97 -9.53 -13.75 -23.16
N ASN A 98 -9.34 -12.86 -22.19
CA ASN A 98 -10.35 -12.57 -21.17
C ASN A 98 -11.61 -11.93 -21.80
N ALA A 99 -11.43 -11.02 -22.75
CA ALA A 99 -12.54 -10.43 -23.50
C ALA A 99 -13.31 -11.49 -24.32
N TYR A 100 -12.60 -12.38 -25.01
CA TYR A 100 -13.20 -13.50 -25.75
C TYR A 100 -14.01 -14.44 -24.83
N HIS A 101 -13.54 -14.69 -23.62
CA HIS A 101 -14.29 -15.48 -22.62
C HIS A 101 -15.40 -14.71 -21.92
N GLY A 102 -15.65 -13.44 -22.29
CA GLY A 102 -16.63 -12.58 -21.65
C GLY A 102 -16.20 -12.04 -20.30
N PHE A 103 -14.90 -12.08 -20.01
CA PHE A 103 -14.35 -11.61 -18.72
C PHE A 103 -14.01 -10.11 -18.74
N GLY A 104 -13.93 -9.47 -19.91
CA GLY A 104 -13.42 -8.11 -20.06
C GLY A 104 -14.22 -7.03 -19.34
N ASP A 105 -15.56 -7.10 -19.35
CA ASP A 105 -16.44 -6.11 -18.74
C ASP A 105 -17.20 -6.62 -17.50
N ARG A 106 -17.14 -7.92 -17.23
CA ARG A 106 -17.88 -8.54 -16.11
C ARG A 106 -17.09 -8.62 -14.80
N TYR A 107 -15.77 -8.52 -14.86
CA TYR A 107 -14.93 -8.68 -13.67
C TYR A 107 -14.15 -7.42 -13.35
N LYS A 108 -14.27 -6.98 -12.11
CA LYS A 108 -13.45 -5.90 -11.58
C LYS A 108 -11.97 -6.31 -11.54
N THR A 109 -11.12 -5.34 -11.80
CA THR A 109 -9.66 -5.51 -11.74
C THR A 109 -9.11 -5.06 -10.39
N LEU A 110 -7.87 -5.41 -10.12
CA LEU A 110 -7.20 -5.07 -8.87
C LEU A 110 -7.06 -3.55 -8.69
N ILE A 111 -6.69 -2.84 -9.75
CA ILE A 111 -6.55 -1.38 -9.70
C ILE A 111 -7.93 -0.71 -9.57
N ALA A 112 -8.94 -1.20 -10.27
CA ALA A 112 -10.31 -0.69 -10.12
C ALA A 112 -10.85 -0.88 -8.69
N ALA A 113 -10.56 -2.02 -8.04
CA ALA A 113 -10.91 -2.25 -6.64
C ALA A 113 -10.14 -1.32 -5.70
N PHE A 114 -8.87 -1.06 -6.00
CA PHE A 114 -8.04 -0.14 -5.24
C PHE A 114 -8.57 1.29 -5.33
N ASP A 115 -8.93 1.74 -6.55
CA ASP A 115 -9.48 3.08 -6.79
C ASP A 115 -10.83 3.27 -6.10
N TYR A 116 -11.73 2.28 -6.17
CA TYR A 116 -12.99 2.31 -5.43
C TYR A 116 -12.79 2.48 -3.92
N HIS A 117 -11.86 1.72 -3.33
CA HIS A 117 -11.51 1.87 -1.91
C HIS A 117 -10.91 3.26 -1.61
N ALA A 118 -10.04 3.76 -2.50
CA ALA A 118 -9.43 5.08 -2.36
C ALA A 118 -10.48 6.20 -2.41
N ASP A 119 -11.44 6.13 -3.32
CA ASP A 119 -12.53 7.09 -3.44
C ASP A 119 -13.43 7.09 -2.19
N SER A 120 -13.72 5.90 -1.64
CA SER A 120 -14.44 5.77 -0.36
C SER A 120 -13.69 6.46 0.79
N ILE A 121 -12.38 6.32 0.88
CA ILE A 121 -11.56 7.02 1.89
C ILE A 121 -11.54 8.53 1.63
N LYS A 122 -11.40 8.95 0.36
CA LYS A 122 -11.40 10.36 -0.07
C LYS A 122 -12.67 11.09 0.33
N ALA A 123 -13.83 10.49 0.13
CA ALA A 123 -15.14 11.06 0.48
C ALA A 123 -15.31 11.28 2.01
N ARG A 124 -14.49 10.63 2.84
CA ARG A 124 -14.53 10.70 4.29
C ARG A 124 -13.47 11.62 4.89
N ILE A 125 -12.63 12.27 4.05
CA ILE A 125 -11.62 13.24 4.52
C ILE A 125 -12.31 14.42 5.19
N GLY A 126 -11.79 14.83 6.36
CA GLY A 126 -12.35 15.91 7.17
C GLY A 126 -13.52 15.48 8.07
N ARG A 127 -14.08 14.28 7.89
CA ARG A 127 -15.09 13.72 8.79
C ARG A 127 -14.45 12.77 9.81
N ASP A 128 -14.05 11.58 9.37
CA ASP A 128 -13.45 10.51 10.19
C ASP A 128 -12.13 9.99 9.61
N ARG A 129 -11.67 10.53 8.49
CA ARG A 129 -10.40 10.21 7.83
C ARG A 129 -9.53 11.44 7.63
N ALA A 130 -8.23 11.28 7.90
CA ALA A 130 -7.26 12.33 7.64
C ALA A 130 -6.76 12.26 6.19
N GLN A 131 -6.45 13.41 5.58
CA GLN A 131 -5.82 13.51 4.25
C GLN A 131 -4.61 12.57 4.13
N ARG A 132 -3.74 12.51 5.16
CA ARG A 132 -2.55 11.65 5.17
C ARG A 132 -2.87 10.16 4.99
N THR A 133 -4.05 9.69 5.40
CA THR A 133 -4.49 8.30 5.19
C THR A 133 -4.70 8.03 3.71
N TYR A 134 -5.36 8.96 3.00
CA TYR A 134 -5.54 8.89 1.55
C TYR A 134 -4.21 8.98 0.80
N ASP A 135 -3.35 9.95 1.16
CA ASP A 135 -2.04 10.13 0.50
C ASP A 135 -1.20 8.85 0.59
N ARG A 136 -1.19 8.22 1.75
CA ARG A 136 -0.51 6.95 1.97
C ARG A 136 -1.10 5.83 1.11
N LEU A 137 -2.43 5.74 1.01
CA LEU A 137 -3.09 4.76 0.15
C LEU A 137 -2.67 4.95 -1.31
N MET A 138 -2.58 6.19 -1.79
CA MET A 138 -2.11 6.51 -3.14
C MET A 138 -0.61 6.22 -3.35
N GLU A 139 0.23 6.34 -2.31
CA GLU A 139 1.63 5.88 -2.35
C GLU A 139 1.71 4.36 -2.54
N GLU A 140 0.84 3.61 -1.87
CA GLU A 140 0.76 2.14 -1.97
C GLU A 140 0.23 1.70 -3.34
N ARG A 141 -0.78 2.40 -3.89
CA ARG A 141 -1.25 2.20 -5.26
C ARG A 141 -0.13 2.39 -6.29
N ARG A 142 0.65 3.48 -6.17
CA ARG A 142 1.80 3.71 -7.06
C ARG A 142 2.86 2.61 -6.98
N CYS A 143 3.06 2.04 -5.79
CA CYS A 143 3.98 0.91 -5.62
C CYS A 143 3.46 -0.35 -6.34
N LEU A 144 2.16 -0.64 -6.22
CA LEU A 144 1.52 -1.75 -6.92
C LEU A 144 1.61 -1.58 -8.44
N MET A 145 1.31 -0.38 -8.96
CA MET A 145 1.43 -0.07 -10.38
C MET A 145 2.84 -0.31 -10.92
N ARG A 146 3.89 0.10 -10.18
CA ARG A 146 5.28 -0.17 -10.58
C ARG A 146 5.57 -1.66 -10.70
N TYR A 147 5.04 -2.46 -9.77
CA TYR A 147 5.18 -3.92 -9.84
C TYR A 147 4.48 -4.50 -11.06
N LEU A 148 3.25 -4.08 -11.34
CA LEU A 148 2.49 -4.55 -12.50
C LEU A 148 3.21 -4.21 -13.82
N VAL A 149 3.68 -2.97 -13.97
CA VAL A 149 4.46 -2.55 -15.15
C VAL A 149 5.72 -3.40 -15.32
N LEU A 150 6.46 -3.67 -14.24
CA LEU A 150 7.64 -4.53 -14.28
C LEU A 150 7.31 -5.95 -14.75
N LYS A 151 6.13 -6.47 -14.37
CA LYS A 151 5.63 -7.78 -14.80
C LYS A 151 4.97 -7.74 -16.17
N LYS A 152 5.03 -6.59 -16.88
CA LYS A 152 4.36 -6.37 -18.17
C LYS A 152 2.85 -6.61 -18.11
N LEU A 153 2.27 -6.35 -16.96
CA LEU A 153 0.84 -6.39 -16.71
C LEU A 153 0.34 -4.94 -16.62
N GLU A 154 -0.76 -4.65 -17.29
CA GLU A 154 -1.41 -3.36 -17.13
C GLU A 154 -2.29 -3.35 -15.87
N ASP A 155 -3.07 -4.42 -15.70
CA ASP A 155 -3.86 -4.72 -14.52
C ASP A 155 -4.12 -6.24 -14.45
N VAL A 156 -4.68 -6.70 -13.34
CA VAL A 156 -5.01 -8.12 -13.10
C VAL A 156 -6.46 -8.21 -12.67
N THR A 157 -7.24 -9.13 -13.24
CA THR A 157 -8.60 -9.34 -12.79
C THR A 157 -8.61 -9.94 -11.39
N LEU A 158 -9.59 -9.56 -10.56
CA LEU A 158 -9.69 -10.05 -9.18
C LEU A 158 -9.80 -11.58 -9.10
N LYS A 159 -10.34 -12.22 -10.12
CA LYS A 159 -10.48 -13.70 -10.21
C LYS A 159 -9.18 -14.43 -10.54
N GLU A 160 -8.19 -13.72 -11.09
CA GLU A 160 -6.86 -14.28 -11.40
C GLU A 160 -5.89 -14.15 -10.22
N LEU A 161 -6.31 -13.47 -9.16
CA LEU A 161 -5.48 -13.30 -7.97
C LEU A 161 -5.46 -14.59 -7.14
N ASP A 162 -4.25 -15.00 -6.81
CA ASP A 162 -3.95 -16.14 -5.96
C ASP A 162 -2.87 -15.81 -4.92
N VAL A 163 -2.59 -16.77 -4.05
CA VAL A 163 -1.51 -16.63 -3.05
C VAL A 163 -0.16 -16.38 -3.70
N THR A 164 0.09 -16.95 -4.88
CA THR A 164 1.35 -16.79 -5.61
C THR A 164 1.58 -15.33 -6.02
N PHE A 165 0.51 -14.61 -6.39
CA PHE A 165 0.61 -13.19 -6.74
C PHE A 165 1.12 -12.36 -5.55
N ILE A 166 0.53 -12.53 -4.36
CA ILE A 166 0.94 -11.73 -3.19
C ILE A 166 2.33 -12.11 -2.68
N GLU A 167 2.74 -13.38 -2.78
CA GLU A 167 4.09 -13.85 -2.45
C GLU A 167 5.14 -13.20 -3.35
N ARG A 168 4.91 -13.19 -4.66
CA ARG A 168 5.81 -12.56 -5.64
C ARG A 168 5.85 -11.03 -5.46
N TYR A 169 4.73 -10.40 -5.18
CA TYR A 169 4.68 -8.97 -4.91
C TYR A 169 5.44 -8.62 -3.63
N TYR A 170 5.27 -9.42 -2.57
CA TYR A 170 5.98 -9.24 -1.30
C TYR A 170 7.50 -9.42 -1.46
N ALA A 171 7.92 -10.49 -2.15
CA ALA A 171 9.33 -10.75 -2.44
C ALA A 171 9.95 -9.60 -3.26
N TRP A 172 9.26 -9.12 -4.30
CA TRP A 172 9.71 -7.96 -5.08
C TRP A 172 9.84 -6.69 -4.24
N MET A 173 8.92 -6.42 -3.32
CA MET A 173 9.03 -5.26 -2.42
C MET A 173 10.30 -5.30 -1.57
N LEU A 174 10.73 -6.49 -1.15
CA LEU A 174 11.93 -6.67 -0.32
C LEU A 174 13.23 -6.55 -1.13
N SER A 175 13.22 -6.92 -2.41
CA SER A 175 14.37 -6.85 -3.33
C SER A 175 14.37 -5.55 -4.14
N ASP A 176 13.82 -5.58 -5.33
CA ASP A 176 13.85 -4.48 -6.30
C ASP A 176 12.97 -3.29 -5.91
N GLY A 177 11.94 -3.51 -5.11
CA GLY A 177 11.08 -2.48 -4.55
C GLY A 177 11.71 -1.65 -3.43
N HIS A 178 12.90 -2.08 -2.94
CA HIS A 178 13.69 -1.42 -1.89
C HIS A 178 12.89 -1.05 -0.63
N CYS A 179 11.98 -1.92 -0.22
CA CYS A 179 11.17 -1.73 0.97
C CYS A 179 11.74 -2.50 2.16
N GLY A 180 11.87 -1.84 3.30
CA GLY A 180 12.11 -2.58 4.56
C GLY A 180 10.89 -3.46 4.90
N LYS A 181 11.13 -4.58 5.59
CA LYS A 181 10.15 -5.63 5.94
C LYS A 181 8.86 -5.08 6.57
N THR A 182 8.98 -4.11 7.51
CA THR A 182 7.82 -3.44 8.12
C THR A 182 6.99 -2.64 7.11
N THR A 183 7.62 -2.04 6.09
CA THR A 183 6.92 -1.30 5.03
C THR A 183 6.20 -2.26 4.09
N ALA A 184 6.88 -3.34 3.66
CA ALA A 184 6.29 -4.38 2.84
C ALA A 184 5.08 -5.04 3.55
N PHE A 185 5.21 -5.34 4.85
CA PHE A 185 4.10 -5.83 5.67
C PHE A 185 2.89 -4.88 5.63
N LYS A 186 3.09 -3.56 5.87
CA LYS A 186 1.99 -2.58 5.87
C LYS A 186 1.30 -2.48 4.51
N ARG A 187 2.07 -2.49 3.41
CA ARG A 187 1.53 -2.48 2.03
C ARG A 187 0.71 -3.73 1.74
N THR A 188 1.19 -4.89 2.19
CA THR A 188 0.44 -6.15 2.08
C THR A 188 -0.89 -6.08 2.85
N GLN A 189 -0.90 -5.50 4.06
CA GLN A 189 -2.14 -5.32 4.82
C GLN A 189 -3.11 -4.38 4.11
N THR A 190 -2.64 -3.29 3.51
CA THR A 190 -3.49 -2.40 2.72
C THR A 190 -4.09 -3.13 1.52
N LEU A 191 -3.29 -3.91 0.79
CA LEU A 191 -3.79 -4.69 -0.34
C LEU A 191 -4.83 -5.72 0.10
N LYS A 192 -4.63 -6.38 1.25
CA LYS A 192 -5.66 -7.24 1.83
C LYS A 192 -6.94 -6.47 2.17
N CYS A 193 -6.85 -5.26 2.72
CA CYS A 193 -8.04 -4.44 2.99
C CYS A 193 -8.82 -4.12 1.72
N VAL A 194 -8.14 -3.80 0.61
CA VAL A 194 -8.79 -3.58 -0.70
C VAL A 194 -9.56 -4.82 -1.16
N LEU A 195 -8.99 -6.01 -0.96
CA LEU A 195 -9.65 -7.25 -1.35
C LEU A 195 -10.79 -7.67 -0.39
N TYR A 196 -10.74 -7.29 0.87
CA TYR A 196 -11.92 -7.42 1.75
C TYR A 196 -13.08 -6.58 1.24
N VAL A 197 -12.83 -5.34 0.81
CA VAL A 197 -13.86 -4.51 0.16
C VAL A 197 -14.39 -5.18 -1.10
N ALA A 198 -13.54 -5.80 -1.90
CA ALA A 198 -13.98 -6.53 -3.10
C ALA A 198 -14.88 -7.73 -2.77
N VAL A 199 -14.63 -8.44 -1.66
CA VAL A 199 -15.53 -9.50 -1.14
C VAL A 199 -16.86 -8.93 -0.66
N GLU A 200 -16.84 -7.85 0.12
CA GLU A 200 -18.03 -7.15 0.62
C GLU A 200 -18.92 -6.63 -0.52
N GLN A 201 -18.31 -6.19 -1.62
CA GLN A 201 -19.03 -5.74 -2.83
C GLN A 201 -19.50 -6.91 -3.74
N GLY A 202 -19.22 -8.15 -3.37
CA GLY A 202 -19.59 -9.34 -4.15
C GLY A 202 -18.83 -9.48 -5.48
N TRP A 203 -17.69 -8.80 -5.64
CA TRP A 203 -16.87 -8.91 -6.86
C TRP A 203 -16.06 -10.21 -6.92
N ILE A 204 -15.76 -10.77 -5.76
CA ILE A 204 -15.16 -12.10 -5.56
C ILE A 204 -15.81 -12.80 -4.39
N ASP A 205 -15.92 -14.14 -4.45
CA ASP A 205 -16.60 -14.95 -3.43
C ASP A 205 -15.77 -15.14 -2.16
N ARG A 206 -14.45 -15.13 -2.30
CA ARG A 206 -13.50 -15.34 -1.19
C ARG A 206 -12.23 -14.53 -1.37
N HIS A 207 -11.63 -14.17 -0.27
CA HIS A 207 -10.40 -13.38 -0.25
C HIS A 207 -9.18 -14.23 -0.67
N PRO A 208 -8.49 -13.91 -1.80
CA PRO A 208 -7.46 -14.78 -2.38
C PRO A 208 -6.15 -14.82 -1.57
N PHE A 209 -5.90 -13.85 -0.69
CA PHE A 209 -4.64 -13.72 0.07
C PHE A 209 -4.75 -14.12 1.55
N LEU A 210 -5.82 -14.80 1.97
CA LEU A 210 -6.00 -15.18 3.38
C LEU A 210 -4.87 -16.07 3.90
N ALA A 211 -4.43 -17.03 3.10
CA ALA A 211 -3.37 -17.98 3.47
C ALA A 211 -1.99 -17.32 3.60
N PHE A 212 -1.77 -16.17 2.93
CA PHE A 212 -0.48 -15.49 3.00
C PHE A 212 -0.27 -14.82 4.35
N LYS A 213 0.81 -15.20 5.04
CA LYS A 213 1.21 -14.62 6.34
C LYS A 213 2.55 -13.92 6.21
N CYS A 214 2.64 -12.73 6.73
CA CYS A 214 3.89 -11.98 6.89
C CYS A 214 3.85 -11.19 8.19
N ALA A 215 5.01 -10.82 8.70
CA ALA A 215 5.16 -10.07 9.94
C ALA A 215 6.10 -8.88 9.74
N PRO A 216 5.90 -7.78 10.47
CA PRO A 216 6.85 -6.67 10.49
C PRO A 216 8.12 -7.06 11.23
N ASP A 217 9.23 -6.33 11.01
CA ASP A 217 10.38 -6.41 11.88
C ASP A 217 10.03 -5.82 13.24
N TYR A 218 10.28 -6.60 14.27
CA TYR A 218 10.25 -6.07 15.63
C TYR A 218 11.55 -5.32 15.89
N LYS A 219 11.43 -4.01 16.14
CA LYS A 219 12.54 -3.20 16.64
C LYS A 219 12.19 -2.74 18.05
N PRO A 220 13.03 -3.04 19.04
CA PRO A 220 12.84 -2.56 20.42
C PRO A 220 12.70 -1.03 20.38
N ARG A 221 11.76 -0.51 21.14
CA ARG A 221 11.58 0.95 21.25
C ARG A 221 12.64 1.48 22.19
N MET A 222 13.44 2.43 21.69
CA MET A 222 14.43 3.12 22.50
C MET A 222 13.75 4.11 23.43
N PHE A 223 14.27 4.25 24.63
CA PHE A 223 13.93 5.26 25.63
C PHE A 223 15.22 5.78 26.29
N LEU A 224 15.15 6.88 26.99
CA LEU A 224 16.28 7.44 27.73
C LEU A 224 16.28 6.94 29.16
N SER A 225 17.47 6.68 29.71
CA SER A 225 17.67 6.48 31.15
C SER A 225 17.60 7.83 31.89
N ASP A 226 17.49 7.78 33.21
CA ASP A 226 17.48 8.99 34.04
C ASP A 226 18.80 9.75 33.93
N GLU A 227 19.94 9.06 33.85
CA GLU A 227 21.26 9.68 33.66
C GLU A 227 21.38 10.35 32.27
N GLU A 228 20.78 9.76 31.24
CA GLU A 228 20.76 10.39 29.90
C GLU A 228 19.88 11.65 29.88
N ILE A 229 18.74 11.64 30.59
CA ILE A 229 17.88 12.83 30.76
C ILE A 229 18.63 13.89 31.54
N GLN A 230 19.29 13.52 32.63
CA GLN A 230 20.07 14.45 33.44
C GLN A 230 21.17 15.13 32.62
N ARG A 231 21.94 14.37 31.84
CA ARG A 231 22.95 14.94 30.93
C ARG A 231 22.36 15.92 29.90
N LEU A 232 21.14 15.68 29.43
CA LEU A 232 20.44 16.61 28.55
C LEU A 232 20.00 17.87 29.30
N MET A 233 19.65 17.77 30.57
CA MET A 233 19.26 18.91 31.40
C MET A 233 20.46 19.80 31.74
N ASP A 234 21.59 19.19 32.05
CA ASP A 234 22.78 19.89 32.55
C ASP A 234 23.64 20.51 31.45
N ILE A 235 23.44 20.08 30.17
CA ILE A 235 24.28 20.59 29.09
C ILE A 235 24.12 22.11 28.89
N GLU A 236 25.24 22.81 28.89
CA GLU A 236 25.28 24.22 28.51
C GLU A 236 25.16 24.37 26.97
N LEU A 237 24.19 25.17 26.57
CA LEU A 237 23.90 25.43 25.14
C LEU A 237 23.97 26.92 24.87
N ARG A 238 24.87 27.32 23.95
CA ARG A 238 25.10 28.73 23.58
C ARG A 238 23.85 29.40 23.01
N TYR A 239 23.12 28.67 22.12
CA TYR A 239 22.02 29.24 21.37
C TYR A 239 20.67 28.98 22.05
N HIS A 240 19.89 30.04 22.23
CA HIS A 240 18.55 29.98 22.81
C HIS A 240 17.61 28.99 22.07
N ARG A 241 17.77 28.90 20.75
CA ARG A 241 16.99 27.91 19.94
C ARG A 241 17.30 26.45 20.29
N GLN A 242 18.55 26.14 20.64
CA GLN A 242 18.92 24.79 21.08
C GLN A 242 18.36 24.51 22.48
N ARG A 243 18.43 25.50 23.37
CA ARG A 243 17.82 25.40 24.70
C ARG A 243 16.32 25.13 24.60
N ALA A 244 15.61 25.88 23.75
CA ALA A 244 14.17 25.68 23.58
C ALA A 244 13.84 24.26 23.04
N VAL A 245 14.61 23.72 22.07
CA VAL A 245 14.39 22.36 21.57
C VAL A 245 14.68 21.30 22.63
N ARG A 246 15.75 21.48 23.42
CA ARG A 246 16.07 20.61 24.55
C ARG A 246 14.93 20.59 25.58
N ASP A 247 14.48 21.75 26.01
CA ASP A 247 13.45 21.93 27.03
C ASP A 247 12.10 21.34 26.56
N MET A 248 11.71 21.58 25.32
CA MET A 248 10.53 20.97 24.72
C MET A 248 10.63 19.42 24.63
N PHE A 249 11.82 18.90 24.37
CA PHE A 249 12.04 17.45 24.35
C PHE A 249 11.97 16.86 25.77
N ILE A 250 12.60 17.51 26.77
CA ILE A 250 12.50 17.15 28.19
C ILE A 250 11.03 17.19 28.63
N PHE A 251 10.30 18.23 28.28
CA PHE A 251 8.87 18.31 28.57
C PHE A 251 8.09 17.10 28.01
N CYS A 252 8.41 16.64 26.80
CA CYS A 252 7.83 15.41 26.26
C CYS A 252 8.24 14.15 27.03
N CYS A 253 9.43 14.12 27.65
CA CYS A 253 9.86 13.00 28.50
C CYS A 253 9.10 12.93 29.83
N PHE A 254 8.57 14.06 30.31
CA PHE A 254 7.82 14.14 31.56
C PHE A 254 6.30 14.23 31.40
N THR A 255 5.79 14.43 30.18
CA THR A 255 4.35 14.53 29.91
C THR A 255 3.84 13.50 28.91
N GLY A 256 4.73 12.85 28.15
CA GLY A 256 4.36 11.91 27.12
C GLY A 256 3.60 12.55 25.93
N LEU A 257 3.61 13.88 25.78
CA LEU A 257 2.95 14.54 24.66
C LEU A 257 3.57 14.17 23.31
N ALA A 258 2.73 13.98 22.31
CA ALA A 258 3.20 13.88 20.94
C ALA A 258 3.58 15.26 20.40
N TYR A 259 4.46 15.31 19.38
CA TYR A 259 4.88 16.58 18.76
C TYR A 259 3.72 17.52 18.40
N ILE A 260 2.64 16.96 17.83
CA ILE A 260 1.52 17.77 17.38
C ILE A 260 0.70 18.32 18.57
N ASP A 261 0.58 17.53 19.64
CA ASP A 261 -0.12 17.95 20.86
C ASP A 261 0.72 19.00 21.61
N LEU A 262 2.06 18.83 21.65
CA LEU A 262 2.98 19.86 22.17
C LEU A 262 2.89 21.17 21.37
N LYS A 263 2.87 21.09 20.03
CA LYS A 263 2.75 22.26 19.15
C LYS A 263 1.46 23.04 19.39
N ASN A 264 0.38 22.31 19.68
CA ASN A 264 -0.94 22.90 19.88
C ASN A 264 -1.28 23.19 21.36
N LEU A 265 -0.34 22.95 22.28
CA LEU A 265 -0.54 23.21 23.69
C LEU A 265 -0.64 24.73 23.95
N THR A 266 -1.74 25.14 24.57
CA THR A 266 -1.99 26.53 25.01
C THR A 266 -2.09 26.57 26.53
N TYR A 267 -2.01 27.77 27.10
CA TYR A 267 -2.19 27.97 28.54
C TYR A 267 -3.60 27.60 29.02
N ASP A 268 -4.63 27.74 28.19
CA ASP A 268 -6.01 27.32 28.50
C ASP A 268 -6.16 25.81 28.73
N HIS A 269 -5.20 25.02 28.24
CA HIS A 269 -5.18 23.57 28.48
C HIS A 269 -4.57 23.21 29.85
N ILE A 270 -4.04 24.21 30.61
CA ILE A 270 -3.43 23.99 31.92
C ILE A 270 -4.46 24.34 32.99
N VAL A 271 -4.92 23.37 33.73
CA VAL A 271 -5.94 23.49 34.75
C VAL A 271 -5.29 23.32 36.12
N THR A 272 -5.57 24.23 37.07
CA THR A 272 -5.14 24.10 38.46
C THR A 272 -6.33 23.61 39.29
N THR A 273 -6.12 22.57 40.08
CA THR A 273 -7.13 22.06 41.02
C THR A 273 -7.24 22.97 42.25
N PRO A 274 -8.31 22.86 43.04
CA PRO A 274 -8.43 23.57 44.32
C PRO A 274 -7.28 23.25 45.32
N THR A 275 -6.64 22.09 45.16
CA THR A 275 -5.47 21.65 45.95
C THR A 275 -4.15 22.18 45.45
N GLY A 276 -4.14 23.00 44.38
CA GLY A 276 -2.95 23.60 43.80
C GLY A 276 -2.19 22.75 42.80
N GLU A 277 -2.64 21.52 42.52
CA GLU A 277 -2.03 20.64 41.51
C GLU A 277 -2.38 21.11 40.10
N GLN A 278 -1.41 21.05 39.20
CA GLN A 278 -1.62 21.44 37.81
C GLN A 278 -1.69 20.24 36.90
N TYR A 279 -2.61 20.27 35.94
CA TYR A 279 -2.85 19.23 34.96
C TYR A 279 -2.95 19.81 33.55
N ILE A 280 -2.47 19.08 32.55
CA ILE A 280 -2.85 19.31 31.15
C ILE A 280 -4.14 18.55 30.89
N TYR A 281 -5.19 19.26 30.50
CA TYR A 281 -6.45 18.70 30.04
C TYR A 281 -6.66 19.04 28.57
N ASN A 282 -6.66 18.04 27.68
CA ASN A 282 -6.87 18.27 26.25
C ASN A 282 -7.30 16.98 25.54
N ARG A 283 -7.53 17.06 24.24
CA ARG A 283 -7.81 15.92 23.37
C ARG A 283 -6.67 15.70 22.38
N ARG A 284 -6.33 14.43 22.13
CA ARG A 284 -5.30 14.07 21.15
C ARG A 284 -5.71 14.52 19.76
N GLN A 285 -4.88 15.27 19.09
CA GLN A 285 -5.10 15.71 17.70
C GLN A 285 -5.34 14.53 16.73
N LYS A 286 -4.69 13.39 16.98
CA LYS A 286 -4.79 12.22 16.07
C LYS A 286 -6.06 11.40 16.25
N THR A 287 -6.58 11.28 17.45
CA THR A 287 -7.64 10.31 17.80
C THR A 287 -8.86 10.95 18.45
N GLY A 288 -8.81 12.23 18.80
CA GLY A 288 -9.86 12.90 19.56
C GLY A 288 -10.00 12.42 21.01
N THR A 289 -9.20 11.44 21.44
CA THR A 289 -9.29 10.87 22.80
C THR A 289 -8.87 11.91 23.83
N PRO A 290 -9.67 12.18 24.86
CA PRO A 290 -9.28 13.07 25.95
C PRO A 290 -8.11 12.48 26.72
N TYR A 291 -7.28 13.36 27.29
CA TYR A 291 -6.21 12.97 28.20
C TYR A 291 -6.05 14.00 29.33
N HIS A 292 -5.62 13.48 30.48
CA HIS A 292 -5.24 14.25 31.64
C HIS A 292 -3.81 13.89 32.00
N ILE A 293 -2.94 14.87 32.14
CA ILE A 293 -1.55 14.64 32.50
C ILE A 293 -1.22 15.56 33.67
N MET A 294 -0.88 14.96 34.80
CA MET A 294 -0.38 15.70 35.96
C MET A 294 0.97 16.31 35.63
N LEU A 295 1.14 17.59 35.93
CA LEU A 295 2.38 18.32 35.71
C LEU A 295 3.30 18.13 36.90
N LEU A 296 4.39 17.41 36.70
CA LEU A 296 5.48 17.30 37.66
C LEU A 296 6.21 18.67 37.78
N PRO A 297 6.89 18.96 38.91
CA PRO A 297 7.57 20.25 39.15
C PRO A 297 8.43 20.72 37.98
N ILE A 298 9.22 19.82 37.38
CA ILE A 298 10.05 20.11 36.20
C ILE A 298 9.22 20.58 34.98
N ALA A 299 8.06 20.00 34.77
CA ALA A 299 7.19 20.39 33.67
C ALA A 299 6.54 21.75 33.94
N GLN A 300 6.17 22.02 35.18
CA GLN A 300 5.67 23.33 35.61
C GLN A 300 6.73 24.41 35.42
N GLU A 301 7.96 24.18 35.87
CA GLU A 301 9.08 25.07 35.68
C GLU A 301 9.35 25.40 34.21
N LEU A 302 9.29 24.39 33.34
CA LEU A 302 9.45 24.59 31.91
C LEU A 302 8.31 25.45 31.32
N ILE A 303 7.06 25.30 31.75
CA ILE A 303 5.93 26.12 31.31
C ILE A 303 6.17 27.57 31.69
N GLU A 304 6.55 27.83 32.94
CA GLU A 304 6.80 29.22 33.43
C GLU A 304 8.01 29.85 32.72
N ARG A 305 9.09 29.09 32.48
CA ARG A 305 10.27 29.57 31.72
C ARG A 305 9.93 30.12 30.35
N TYR A 306 8.89 29.56 29.72
CA TYR A 306 8.43 29.97 28.40
C TYR A 306 7.26 30.97 28.44
N ARG A 307 6.81 31.42 29.60
CA ARG A 307 5.83 32.52 29.72
C ARG A 307 6.45 33.81 29.17
N GLY A 308 5.78 34.45 28.20
CA GLY A 308 6.32 35.66 27.56
C GLY A 308 7.55 35.43 26.65
N TYR A 309 7.96 34.19 26.40
CA TYR A 309 9.14 33.90 25.57
C TYR A 309 8.92 34.33 24.11
N PRO A 310 9.86 35.12 23.50
CA PRO A 310 9.74 35.60 22.13
C PRO A 310 9.87 34.47 21.10
N GLY A 311 9.18 34.58 19.97
CA GLY A 311 9.26 33.63 18.85
C GLY A 311 8.29 32.47 18.93
N LYS A 312 7.25 32.54 19.76
CA LYS A 312 6.05 31.71 19.66
C LYS A 312 5.23 32.11 18.43
N ILE A 313 4.36 31.20 17.98
CA ILE A 313 3.43 31.45 16.86
C ILE A 313 2.40 32.51 17.28
N ASP A 314 1.92 32.40 18.52
CA ASP A 314 1.03 33.33 19.21
C ASP A 314 1.29 33.23 20.71
N GLU A 315 0.80 34.23 21.48
CA GLU A 315 1.02 34.32 22.93
C GLU A 315 0.26 33.24 23.71
N THR A 316 -0.79 32.69 23.17
CA THR A 316 -1.57 31.63 23.81
C THR A 316 -0.80 30.31 23.90
N ARG A 317 0.17 30.08 22.99
CA ARG A 317 0.99 28.88 22.97
C ARG A 317 1.98 28.87 24.13
N VAL A 318 2.15 27.66 24.71
CA VAL A 318 3.13 27.45 25.78
C VAL A 318 4.56 27.49 25.24
N PHE A 319 4.83 26.81 24.10
CA PHE A 319 6.19 26.63 23.57
C PHE A 319 6.38 27.22 22.15
N PRO A 320 7.62 27.66 21.80
CA PRO A 320 7.98 28.13 20.45
C PRO A 320 8.26 26.96 19.50
N VAL A 321 7.28 26.09 19.30
CA VAL A 321 7.46 24.85 18.51
C VAL A 321 7.59 25.18 17.04
N LYS A 322 8.74 24.80 16.45
CA LYS A 322 9.02 24.85 15.00
C LYS A 322 8.58 23.58 14.30
N ASP A 323 9.00 23.43 13.02
CA ASP A 323 8.75 22.22 12.28
C ASP A 323 9.42 21.00 12.93
N ARG A 324 8.80 19.83 12.76
CA ARG A 324 9.23 18.57 13.36
C ARG A 324 10.63 18.14 12.90
N LYS A 325 10.98 18.38 11.63
CA LYS A 325 12.27 17.96 11.06
C LYS A 325 13.41 18.74 11.71
N SER A 326 13.26 20.05 11.81
CA SER A 326 14.22 20.94 12.48
C SER A 326 14.41 20.55 13.95
N MET A 327 13.30 20.32 14.68
CA MET A 327 13.35 19.88 16.08
C MET A 327 14.10 18.54 16.25
N CYS A 328 13.79 17.53 15.43
CA CYS A 328 14.47 16.26 15.48
C CYS A 328 15.96 16.37 15.11
N THR A 329 16.32 17.19 14.13
CA THR A 329 17.73 17.42 13.76
C THR A 329 18.51 18.08 14.88
N THR A 330 17.92 19.07 15.53
CA THR A 330 18.54 19.80 16.63
C THR A 330 18.73 18.92 17.86
N ILE A 331 17.71 18.14 18.27
CA ILE A 331 17.84 17.27 19.43
C ILE A 331 18.87 16.17 19.24
N LYS A 332 19.03 15.64 18.01
CA LYS A 332 20.10 14.67 17.70
C LYS A 332 21.49 15.26 17.91
N ARG A 333 21.70 16.51 17.44
CA ARG A 333 22.99 17.22 17.66
C ARG A 333 23.27 17.47 19.14
N ILE A 334 22.25 17.80 19.93
CA ILE A 334 22.38 17.97 21.38
C ILE A 334 22.73 16.62 22.03
N ALA A 335 22.02 15.54 21.66
CA ALA A 335 22.29 14.19 22.17
C ALA A 335 23.75 13.76 21.94
N GLN A 336 24.28 14.01 20.73
CA GLN A 336 25.68 13.72 20.41
C GLN A 336 26.65 14.47 21.33
N LYS A 337 26.38 15.74 21.65
CA LYS A 337 27.20 16.50 22.59
C LYS A 337 27.14 15.95 24.02
N CYS A 338 26.03 15.31 24.40
CA CYS A 338 25.85 14.65 25.70
C CYS A 338 26.40 13.21 25.72
N GLY A 339 27.05 12.73 24.65
CA GLY A 339 27.51 11.35 24.56
C GLY A 339 26.37 10.32 24.47
N ILE A 340 25.17 10.73 24.01
CA ILE A 340 24.01 9.85 23.84
C ILE A 340 24.03 9.30 22.41
N THR A 341 24.23 8.00 22.27
CA THR A 341 24.32 7.31 20.98
C THR A 341 22.96 6.99 20.37
N LYS A 342 21.88 7.08 21.16
CA LYS A 342 20.51 6.82 20.72
C LYS A 342 20.04 7.88 19.72
N ASN A 343 19.37 7.45 18.65
CA ASN A 343 18.87 8.33 17.61
C ASN A 343 17.60 9.07 18.05
N LEU A 344 17.75 10.19 18.76
CA LEU A 344 16.63 10.90 19.37
C LEU A 344 15.64 11.50 18.37
N SER A 345 14.37 11.41 18.73
CA SER A 345 13.25 12.07 18.06
C SER A 345 12.19 12.44 19.09
N THR A 346 11.27 13.33 18.75
CA THR A 346 10.15 13.69 19.65
C THR A 346 9.35 12.46 20.13
N HIS A 347 9.36 11.38 19.34
CA HIS A 347 8.66 10.14 19.71
C HIS A 347 9.39 9.35 20.81
N ILE A 348 10.71 9.45 20.87
CA ILE A 348 11.50 8.84 21.96
C ILE A 348 11.21 9.51 23.30
N GLY A 349 11.04 10.83 23.35
CA GLY A 349 10.60 11.51 24.57
C GLY A 349 9.30 10.90 25.12
N ARG A 350 8.32 10.68 24.26
CA ARG A 350 7.08 10.00 24.65
C ARG A 350 7.28 8.53 25.07
N HIS A 351 8.23 7.79 24.47
CA HIS A 351 8.54 6.44 24.90
C HIS A 351 9.22 6.44 26.27
N THR A 352 10.09 7.39 26.51
CA THR A 352 10.74 7.60 27.81
C THR A 352 9.71 7.81 28.93
N PHE A 353 8.69 8.64 28.68
CA PHE A 353 7.58 8.82 29.63
C PHE A 353 6.83 7.52 29.94
N GLY A 354 6.62 6.67 28.92
CA GLY A 354 5.88 5.42 29.10
C GLY A 354 6.68 4.28 29.76
N THR A 355 7.98 4.47 29.98
CA THR A 355 8.88 3.47 30.61
C THR A 355 9.40 3.92 31.97
N ARG A 356 9.18 5.15 32.35
CA ARG A 356 9.41 5.71 33.70
C ARG A 356 8.19 5.47 34.58
#